data_637df5109d5b2df206578035aee96d1e
#
_entry.id   637df5109d5b2df206578035aee96d1e
#
_cell.length_a   1.000
_cell.length_b   1.000
_cell.length_c   1.000
_cell.angle_alpha   90.00
_cell.angle_beta   90.00
_cell.angle_gamma   90.00
#
_symmetry.space_group_name_H-M   'P 1'
#
loop_
_entity.id
_entity.type
_entity.pdbx_description
1 polymer ?
#
loop_
_entity_poly.entity_id
_entity_poly.type
_entity_poly.pdbx_seq_one_letter_code
_entity_poly.pdbx_strand_id
1 'polypeptide(L)'
;MSKPHVAILGLGIMGGGMASRLVSMGFPLTVYNRTREKAERYAASGIFVANTPREASARAKVVIAMVADDAASRGIWLGPEGALAGAAPGTLLLDSSTISVAWVKELAAAAMEKGCEFLDAPVTGTKPHASSGELFFMVGGSAAGFDRAREVLSALGREVLHLGPSGSGALIKLINNFVCGVEAASFAEAMALVNASGLDREKSISVLGNSALASPLIKRMLTSMGTNDFTPNFPLKLMTKDIGYAINEAGRVGVPLRTALPALDVFKNAVEKGLGDQDFSA
;
A
#
# COMPACT_ATOMS: atom_id res chain seq x y z
N MET A 1 -0.26 -5.41 -29.94
CA MET A 1 -1.54 -5.79 -29.29
C MET A 1 -2.10 -4.56 -28.59
N SER A 2 -3.42 -4.42 -28.48
CA SER A 2 -4.04 -3.34 -27.70
C SER A 2 -3.84 -3.57 -26.21
N LYS A 3 -3.58 -2.50 -25.43
CA LYS A 3 -3.44 -2.58 -23.98
C LYS A 3 -4.73 -3.10 -23.31
N PRO A 4 -4.66 -3.90 -22.24
CA PRO A 4 -5.83 -4.38 -21.55
C PRO A 4 -6.59 -3.22 -20.87
N HIS A 5 -7.91 -3.34 -20.78
CA HIS A 5 -8.72 -2.42 -19.98
C HIS A 5 -8.48 -2.69 -18.51
N VAL A 6 -8.08 -1.66 -17.77
CA VAL A 6 -7.80 -1.74 -16.33
C VAL A 6 -8.90 -1.03 -15.52
N ALA A 7 -9.28 -1.58 -14.39
CA ALA A 7 -10.07 -0.87 -13.38
C ALA A 7 -9.21 -0.60 -12.15
N ILE A 8 -9.21 0.64 -11.65
CA ILE A 8 -8.59 1.02 -10.37
C ILE A 8 -9.68 1.28 -9.33
N LEU A 9 -9.64 0.53 -8.25
CA LEU A 9 -10.56 0.61 -7.13
C LEU A 9 -9.85 1.22 -5.90
N GLY A 10 -10.20 2.45 -5.58
CA GLY A 10 -9.56 3.24 -4.54
C GLY A 10 -8.55 4.24 -5.12
N LEU A 11 -8.87 5.54 -4.97
CA LEU A 11 -8.13 6.68 -5.52
C LEU A 11 -7.54 7.55 -4.39
N GLY A 12 -7.00 6.89 -3.37
CA GLY A 12 -6.20 7.53 -2.34
C GLY A 12 -4.85 8.03 -2.89
N ILE A 13 -3.90 8.25 -1.98
CA ILE A 13 -2.56 8.75 -2.31
C ILE A 13 -1.90 7.88 -3.40
N MET A 14 -1.87 6.57 -3.20
CA MET A 14 -1.20 5.63 -4.09
C MET A 14 -2.05 5.28 -5.33
N GLY A 15 -3.31 4.86 -5.12
CA GLY A 15 -4.19 4.46 -6.23
C GLY A 15 -4.48 5.60 -7.20
N GLY A 16 -4.57 6.84 -6.72
CA GLY A 16 -4.67 8.02 -7.58
C GLY A 16 -3.40 8.23 -8.45
N GLY A 17 -2.21 8.00 -7.89
CA GLY A 17 -0.96 8.03 -8.65
C GLY A 17 -0.91 6.94 -9.72
N MET A 18 -1.27 5.70 -9.34
CA MET A 18 -1.34 4.56 -10.28
C MET A 18 -2.34 4.83 -11.42
N ALA A 19 -3.53 5.35 -11.11
CA ALA A 19 -4.51 5.71 -12.13
C ALA A 19 -3.97 6.76 -13.11
N SER A 20 -3.36 7.84 -12.60
CA SER A 20 -2.75 8.88 -13.43
C SER A 20 -1.63 8.33 -14.32
N ARG A 21 -0.81 7.41 -13.80
CA ARG A 21 0.25 6.75 -14.55
C ARG A 21 -0.31 5.90 -15.69
N LEU A 22 -1.32 5.07 -15.43
CA LEU A 22 -1.96 4.24 -16.46
C LEU A 22 -2.57 5.09 -17.59
N VAL A 23 -3.20 6.22 -17.24
CA VAL A 23 -3.71 7.18 -18.21
C VAL A 23 -2.59 7.71 -19.09
N SER A 24 -1.50 8.20 -18.50
CA SER A 24 -0.35 8.73 -19.26
C SER A 24 0.30 7.69 -20.16
N MET A 25 0.21 6.42 -19.77
CA MET A 25 0.69 5.29 -20.57
C MET A 25 -0.33 4.81 -21.62
N GLY A 26 -1.52 5.43 -21.70
CA GLY A 26 -2.54 5.10 -22.70
C GLY A 26 -3.27 3.78 -22.47
N PHE A 27 -3.43 3.35 -21.22
CA PHE A 27 -4.29 2.22 -20.89
C PHE A 27 -5.76 2.66 -20.90
N PRO A 28 -6.68 1.89 -21.51
CA PRO A 28 -8.11 2.07 -21.28
C PRO A 28 -8.39 1.87 -19.79
N LEU A 29 -9.04 2.86 -19.14
CA LEU A 29 -9.19 2.90 -17.70
C LEU A 29 -10.65 3.09 -17.27
N THR A 30 -11.02 2.39 -16.21
CA THR A 30 -12.19 2.66 -15.38
C THR A 30 -11.70 2.94 -13.96
N VAL A 31 -12.33 3.88 -13.28
CA VAL A 31 -11.99 4.20 -11.90
C VAL A 31 -13.21 4.12 -10.99
N TYR A 32 -12.98 3.70 -9.75
CA TYR A 32 -13.96 3.76 -8.68
C TYR A 32 -13.32 4.26 -7.40
N ASN A 33 -14.05 5.08 -6.66
CA ASN A 33 -13.68 5.45 -5.30
C ASN A 33 -14.94 5.65 -4.45
N ARG A 34 -14.91 5.19 -3.18
CA ARG A 34 -16.01 5.38 -2.23
C ARG A 34 -16.44 6.85 -2.10
N THR A 35 -15.47 7.75 -2.02
CA THR A 35 -15.69 9.20 -2.11
C THR A 35 -15.65 9.60 -3.58
N ARG A 36 -16.80 9.78 -4.20
CA ARG A 36 -16.97 9.96 -5.64
C ARG A 36 -16.18 11.14 -6.21
N GLU A 37 -16.09 12.24 -5.47
CA GLU A 37 -15.39 13.47 -5.87
C GLU A 37 -13.91 13.20 -6.22
N LYS A 38 -13.29 12.22 -5.57
CA LYS A 38 -11.91 11.81 -5.91
C LYS A 38 -11.79 11.13 -7.27
N ALA A 39 -12.87 10.53 -7.76
CA ALA A 39 -12.93 9.87 -9.06
C ALA A 39 -13.36 10.83 -10.18
N GLU A 40 -14.20 11.82 -9.90
CA GLU A 40 -14.77 12.73 -10.90
C GLU A 40 -13.73 13.52 -11.69
N ARG A 41 -12.58 13.81 -11.08
CA ARG A 41 -11.46 14.45 -11.79
C ARG A 41 -10.98 13.67 -13.03
N TYR A 42 -11.21 12.37 -13.07
CA TYR A 42 -10.84 11.52 -14.21
C TYR A 42 -11.85 11.56 -15.35
N ALA A 43 -13.12 11.92 -15.06
CA ALA A 43 -14.16 12.06 -16.08
C ALA A 43 -13.80 13.11 -17.13
N ALA A 44 -13.14 14.19 -16.75
CA ALA A 44 -12.66 15.24 -17.65
C ALA A 44 -11.67 14.71 -18.72
N SER A 45 -10.99 13.60 -18.44
CA SER A 45 -10.07 12.93 -19.36
C SER A 45 -10.74 11.81 -20.16
N GLY A 46 -12.07 11.72 -20.16
CA GLY A 46 -12.82 10.69 -20.88
C GLY A 46 -12.78 9.30 -20.23
N ILE A 47 -12.34 9.22 -18.97
CA ILE A 47 -12.25 7.97 -18.22
C ILE A 47 -13.60 7.68 -17.58
N PHE A 48 -14.03 6.42 -17.67
CA PHE A 48 -15.28 6.02 -17.06
C PHE A 48 -15.16 5.98 -15.52
N VAL A 49 -16.06 6.71 -14.85
CA VAL A 49 -16.17 6.73 -13.39
C VAL A 49 -17.33 5.83 -12.97
N ALA A 50 -17.01 4.66 -12.44
CA ALA A 50 -18.00 3.69 -12.02
C ALA A 50 -18.68 4.10 -10.70
N ASN A 51 -19.95 3.72 -10.53
CA ASN A 51 -20.73 3.97 -9.32
C ASN A 51 -20.45 2.89 -8.25
N THR A 52 -20.07 1.67 -8.67
CA THR A 52 -19.79 0.55 -7.78
C THR A 52 -18.52 -0.19 -8.23
N PRO A 53 -17.86 -0.93 -7.33
CA PRO A 53 -16.76 -1.84 -7.70
C PRO A 53 -17.19 -2.88 -8.73
N ARG A 54 -18.43 -3.38 -8.63
CA ARG A 54 -19.04 -4.30 -9.59
C ARG A 54 -19.08 -3.71 -11.00
N GLU A 55 -19.58 -2.49 -11.13
CA GLU A 55 -19.64 -1.79 -12.43
C GLU A 55 -18.24 -1.57 -13.01
N ALA A 56 -17.25 -1.24 -12.18
CA ALA A 56 -15.88 -1.06 -12.61
C ALA A 56 -15.26 -2.36 -13.13
N SER A 57 -15.43 -3.45 -12.39
CA SER A 57 -14.84 -4.74 -12.74
C SER A 57 -15.47 -5.38 -13.97
N ALA A 58 -16.77 -5.19 -14.20
CA ALA A 58 -17.49 -5.71 -15.36
C ALA A 58 -16.92 -5.20 -16.70
N ARG A 59 -16.20 -4.08 -16.70
CA ARG A 59 -15.59 -3.46 -17.88
C ARG A 59 -14.14 -3.85 -18.10
N ALA A 60 -13.48 -4.46 -17.10
CA ALA A 60 -12.04 -4.59 -17.07
C ALA A 60 -11.56 -6.02 -17.34
N LYS A 61 -10.36 -6.13 -17.87
CA LYS A 61 -9.59 -7.40 -17.96
C LYS A 61 -8.64 -7.55 -16.78
N VAL A 62 -8.23 -6.42 -16.18
CA VAL A 62 -7.39 -6.34 -15.00
C VAL A 62 -8.05 -5.39 -14.00
N VAL A 63 -8.23 -5.83 -12.76
CA VAL A 63 -8.81 -5.02 -11.69
C VAL A 63 -7.78 -4.87 -10.59
N ILE A 64 -7.48 -3.65 -10.19
CA ILE A 64 -6.50 -3.34 -9.14
C ILE A 64 -7.21 -2.61 -8.00
N ALA A 65 -7.18 -3.17 -6.80
CA ALA A 65 -7.59 -2.49 -5.57
C ALA A 65 -6.40 -1.84 -4.87
N MET A 66 -6.58 -0.63 -4.34
CA MET A 66 -5.61 0.09 -3.53
C MET A 66 -6.35 0.86 -2.43
N VAL A 67 -6.53 0.22 -1.29
CA VAL A 67 -7.34 0.69 -0.16
C VAL A 67 -6.57 0.62 1.17
N ALA A 68 -7.21 1.02 2.27
CA ALA A 68 -6.51 1.26 3.53
C ALA A 68 -6.21 -0.01 4.35
N ASP A 69 -7.14 -0.98 4.36
CA ASP A 69 -7.13 -2.11 5.29
C ASP A 69 -8.00 -3.28 4.80
N ASP A 70 -8.04 -4.36 5.59
CA ASP A 70 -8.85 -5.54 5.28
C ASP A 70 -10.35 -5.23 5.16
N ALA A 71 -10.88 -4.35 6.01
CA ALA A 71 -12.30 -4.01 5.99
C ALA A 71 -12.68 -3.28 4.70
N ALA A 72 -11.86 -2.32 4.27
CA ALA A 72 -12.04 -1.62 3.01
C ALA A 72 -11.83 -2.55 1.80
N SER A 73 -10.88 -3.49 1.87
CA SER A 73 -10.64 -4.48 0.82
C SER A 73 -11.82 -5.44 0.72
N ARG A 74 -12.33 -5.98 1.84
CA ARG A 74 -13.55 -6.82 1.86
C ARG A 74 -14.74 -6.09 1.23
N GLY A 75 -14.95 -4.83 1.59
CA GLY A 75 -16.06 -4.02 1.05
C GLY A 75 -15.95 -3.72 -0.44
N ILE A 76 -14.73 -3.68 -0.99
CA ILE A 76 -14.52 -3.48 -2.43
C ILE A 76 -14.66 -4.78 -3.22
N TRP A 77 -14.22 -5.91 -2.68
CA TRP A 77 -14.21 -7.18 -3.40
C TRP A 77 -15.50 -7.97 -3.27
N LEU A 78 -16.10 -7.99 -2.07
CA LEU A 78 -17.22 -8.87 -1.75
C LEU A 78 -18.58 -8.17 -1.80
N GLY A 79 -19.65 -8.97 -1.72
CA GLY A 79 -21.03 -8.50 -1.72
C GLY A 79 -21.60 -8.27 -3.12
N PRO A 80 -22.89 -7.90 -3.20
CA PRO A 80 -23.61 -7.80 -4.47
C PRO A 80 -23.09 -6.68 -5.38
N GLU A 81 -22.53 -5.61 -4.80
CA GLU A 81 -21.91 -4.49 -5.52
C GLU A 81 -20.37 -4.56 -5.52
N GLY A 82 -19.79 -5.63 -4.96
CA GLY A 82 -18.36 -5.86 -4.95
C GLY A 82 -17.79 -6.26 -6.32
N ALA A 83 -16.50 -6.07 -6.48
CA ALA A 83 -15.81 -6.30 -7.76
C ALA A 83 -15.91 -7.76 -8.24
N LEU A 84 -15.88 -8.73 -7.33
CA LEU A 84 -16.07 -10.15 -7.68
C LEU A 84 -17.44 -10.45 -8.30
N ALA A 85 -18.48 -9.70 -7.95
CA ALA A 85 -19.80 -9.88 -8.53
C ALA A 85 -19.88 -9.39 -9.98
N GLY A 86 -19.01 -8.46 -10.38
CA GLY A 86 -18.94 -7.94 -11.75
C GLY A 86 -17.87 -8.58 -12.62
N ALA A 87 -16.86 -9.20 -12.03
CA ALA A 87 -15.74 -9.79 -12.76
C ALA A 87 -16.19 -11.00 -13.60
N ALA A 88 -15.84 -11.00 -14.88
CA ALA A 88 -16.05 -12.15 -15.76
C ALA A 88 -14.99 -13.25 -15.47
N PRO A 89 -15.30 -14.52 -15.70
CA PRO A 89 -14.29 -15.58 -15.66
C PRO A 89 -13.06 -15.21 -16.51
N GLY A 90 -11.88 -15.49 -15.98
CA GLY A 90 -10.61 -15.15 -16.60
C GLY A 90 -10.15 -13.70 -16.35
N THR A 91 -10.91 -12.86 -15.65
CA THR A 91 -10.43 -11.55 -15.21
C THR A 91 -9.26 -11.71 -14.23
N LEU A 92 -8.26 -10.86 -14.36
CA LEU A 92 -7.10 -10.82 -13.46
C LEU A 92 -7.36 -9.78 -12.36
N LEU A 93 -7.34 -10.22 -11.11
CA LEU A 93 -7.64 -9.43 -9.93
C LEU A 93 -6.36 -9.21 -9.12
N LEU A 94 -6.02 -7.98 -8.82
CA LEU A 94 -4.85 -7.60 -8.03
C LEU A 94 -5.28 -6.79 -6.80
N ASP A 95 -4.83 -7.19 -5.61
CA ASP A 95 -4.92 -6.31 -4.46
C ASP A 95 -3.52 -5.75 -4.14
N SER A 96 -3.35 -4.45 -4.36
CA SER A 96 -2.09 -3.73 -4.09
C SER A 96 -2.07 -3.06 -2.71
N SER A 97 -3.10 -3.28 -1.91
CA SER A 97 -3.20 -2.76 -0.54
C SER A 97 -2.29 -3.53 0.41
N THR A 98 -1.95 -2.90 1.54
CA THR A 98 -1.35 -3.62 2.66
C THR A 98 -2.46 -4.21 3.53
N ILE A 99 -2.67 -5.51 3.37
CA ILE A 99 -3.73 -6.31 3.99
C ILE A 99 -3.14 -7.55 4.65
N SER A 100 -3.94 -8.22 5.50
CA SER A 100 -3.49 -9.41 6.20
C SER A 100 -3.33 -10.61 5.26
N VAL A 101 -2.37 -11.48 5.55
CA VAL A 101 -2.16 -12.74 4.79
C VAL A 101 -3.39 -13.65 4.86
N ALA A 102 -4.10 -13.64 6.00
CA ALA A 102 -5.34 -14.40 6.15
C ALA A 102 -6.40 -13.94 5.16
N TRP A 103 -6.62 -12.63 5.07
CA TRP A 103 -7.58 -12.07 4.13
C TRP A 103 -7.18 -12.30 2.66
N VAL A 104 -5.91 -12.19 2.33
CA VAL A 104 -5.40 -12.52 0.98
C VAL A 104 -5.80 -13.93 0.58
N LYS A 105 -5.64 -14.93 1.47
CA LYS A 105 -5.98 -16.32 1.19
C LYS A 105 -7.48 -16.53 0.99
N GLU A 106 -8.31 -15.87 1.80
CA GLU A 106 -9.77 -15.90 1.64
C GLU A 106 -10.18 -15.30 0.28
N LEU A 107 -9.61 -14.14 -0.07
CA LEU A 107 -9.91 -13.47 -1.33
C LEU A 107 -9.45 -14.29 -2.55
N ALA A 108 -8.28 -14.91 -2.47
CA ALA A 108 -7.78 -15.79 -3.52
C ALA A 108 -8.72 -16.99 -3.76
N ALA A 109 -9.24 -17.59 -2.69
CA ALA A 109 -10.22 -18.68 -2.79
C ALA A 109 -11.52 -18.19 -3.43
N ALA A 110 -12.06 -17.05 -2.99
CA ALA A 110 -13.27 -16.47 -3.55
C ALA A 110 -13.13 -16.08 -5.04
N ALA A 111 -11.95 -15.59 -5.44
CA ALA A 111 -11.64 -15.30 -6.83
C ALA A 111 -11.60 -16.57 -7.70
N MET A 112 -10.98 -17.63 -7.19
CA MET A 112 -10.92 -18.92 -7.86
C MET A 112 -12.32 -19.53 -8.09
N GLU A 113 -13.22 -19.42 -7.10
CA GLU A 113 -14.62 -19.87 -7.24
C GLU A 113 -15.37 -19.14 -8.36
N LYS A 114 -14.97 -17.91 -8.67
CA LYS A 114 -15.50 -17.10 -9.79
C LYS A 114 -14.77 -17.35 -11.12
N GLY A 115 -13.81 -18.28 -11.15
CA GLY A 115 -12.99 -18.52 -12.33
C GLY A 115 -12.05 -17.35 -12.68
N CYS A 116 -11.73 -16.51 -11.69
CA CYS A 116 -10.79 -15.39 -11.81
C CYS A 116 -9.42 -15.79 -11.28
N GLU A 117 -8.38 -15.14 -11.82
CA GLU A 117 -7.02 -15.23 -11.28
C GLU A 117 -6.79 -14.12 -10.28
N PHE A 118 -6.16 -14.40 -9.13
CA PHE A 118 -5.89 -13.40 -8.10
C PHE A 118 -4.40 -13.31 -7.75
N LEU A 119 -3.92 -12.08 -7.58
CA LEU A 119 -2.58 -11.78 -7.10
C LEU A 119 -2.66 -10.78 -5.95
N ASP A 120 -1.95 -11.03 -4.86
CA ASP A 120 -1.59 -10.02 -3.89
C ASP A 120 -0.33 -9.30 -4.38
N ALA A 121 -0.45 -8.01 -4.63
CA ALA A 121 0.58 -7.21 -5.28
C ALA A 121 0.85 -5.89 -4.54
N PRO A 122 1.13 -5.94 -3.21
CA PRO A 122 1.47 -4.75 -2.47
C PRO A 122 2.76 -4.10 -2.97
N VAL A 123 2.90 -2.82 -2.65
CA VAL A 123 3.98 -1.99 -3.17
C VAL A 123 4.82 -1.35 -2.07
N THR A 124 6.05 -1.02 -2.39
CA THR A 124 6.82 0.00 -1.69
C THR A 124 7.13 1.15 -2.64
N GLY A 125 7.23 2.34 -2.07
CA GLY A 125 7.35 3.61 -2.76
C GLY A 125 6.47 4.68 -2.12
N THR A 126 6.54 5.87 -2.67
CA THR A 126 5.81 7.06 -2.20
C THR A 126 4.84 7.55 -3.28
N LYS A 127 4.07 8.60 -2.98
CA LYS A 127 3.16 9.24 -3.94
C LYS A 127 3.83 9.60 -5.28
N PRO A 128 5.02 10.24 -5.33
CA PRO A 128 5.75 10.46 -6.57
C PRO A 128 6.03 9.19 -7.35
N HIS A 129 6.52 8.12 -6.69
CA HIS A 129 6.81 6.84 -7.33
C HIS A 129 5.56 6.21 -7.98
N ALA A 130 4.38 6.33 -7.35
CA ALA A 130 3.14 5.85 -7.93
C ALA A 130 2.76 6.59 -9.22
N SER A 131 3.03 7.90 -9.29
CA SER A 131 2.72 8.72 -10.47
C SER A 131 3.75 8.61 -11.59
N SER A 132 5.02 8.31 -11.25
CA SER A 132 6.10 8.14 -12.24
C SER A 132 6.25 6.71 -12.78
N GLY A 133 5.58 5.72 -12.15
CA GLY A 133 5.73 4.32 -12.52
C GLY A 133 7.00 3.67 -11.94
N GLU A 134 7.42 4.13 -10.77
CA GLU A 134 8.65 3.68 -10.09
C GLU A 134 8.36 2.88 -8.81
N LEU A 135 7.17 2.31 -8.72
CA LEU A 135 6.84 1.43 -7.59
C LEU A 135 7.68 0.15 -7.64
N PHE A 136 7.88 -0.44 -6.47
CA PHE A 136 8.41 -1.80 -6.35
C PHE A 136 7.28 -2.72 -5.92
N PHE A 137 6.89 -3.66 -6.78
CA PHE A 137 5.82 -4.61 -6.52
C PHE A 137 6.36 -5.92 -5.95
N MET A 138 5.74 -6.38 -4.87
CA MET A 138 5.96 -7.67 -4.24
C MET A 138 4.74 -8.55 -4.53
N VAL A 139 4.87 -9.53 -5.43
CA VAL A 139 3.71 -10.25 -5.97
C VAL A 139 3.65 -11.67 -5.45
N GLY A 140 2.51 -12.03 -4.87
CA GLY A 140 2.12 -13.41 -4.54
C GLY A 140 0.99 -13.87 -5.46
N GLY A 141 0.99 -15.18 -5.80
CA GLY A 141 -0.01 -15.81 -6.63
C GLY A 141 0.59 -16.80 -7.61
N SER A 142 -0.17 -17.25 -8.61
CA SER A 142 0.34 -18.19 -9.59
C SER A 142 1.35 -17.56 -10.55
N ALA A 143 2.31 -18.32 -11.08
CA ALA A 143 3.24 -17.85 -12.09
C ALA A 143 2.51 -17.41 -13.38
N ALA A 144 1.46 -18.12 -13.77
CA ALA A 144 0.65 -17.79 -14.95
C ALA A 144 -0.09 -16.45 -14.76
N GLY A 145 -0.67 -16.21 -13.57
CA GLY A 145 -1.27 -14.93 -13.21
C GLY A 145 -0.25 -13.78 -13.22
N PHE A 146 0.93 -14.03 -12.65
CA PHE A 146 2.04 -13.08 -12.64
C PHE A 146 2.47 -12.69 -14.06
N ASP A 147 2.64 -13.66 -14.96
CA ASP A 147 3.02 -13.38 -16.35
C ASP A 147 1.95 -12.55 -17.08
N ARG A 148 0.67 -12.81 -16.83
CA ARG A 148 -0.44 -12.01 -17.36
C ARG A 148 -0.49 -10.59 -16.80
N ALA A 149 -0.07 -10.39 -15.53
CA ALA A 149 -0.03 -9.07 -14.90
C ALA A 149 1.14 -8.20 -15.38
N ARG A 150 2.18 -8.81 -15.95
CA ARG A 150 3.48 -8.19 -16.24
C ARG A 150 3.36 -6.87 -16.99
N GLU A 151 2.54 -6.79 -18.04
CA GLU A 151 2.37 -5.57 -18.83
C GLU A 151 1.87 -4.39 -18.00
N VAL A 152 0.86 -4.62 -17.15
CA VAL A 152 0.25 -3.58 -16.31
C VAL A 152 1.17 -3.23 -15.15
N LEU A 153 1.75 -4.22 -14.49
CA LEU A 153 2.65 -3.98 -13.34
C LEU A 153 3.93 -3.25 -13.76
N SER A 154 4.52 -3.58 -14.93
CA SER A 154 5.70 -2.89 -15.46
C SER A 154 5.41 -1.45 -15.90
N ALA A 155 4.16 -1.11 -16.20
CA ALA A 155 3.78 0.28 -16.46
C ALA A 155 3.72 1.12 -15.17
N LEU A 156 3.50 0.46 -14.01
CA LEU A 156 3.32 1.08 -12.69
C LEU A 156 4.58 1.00 -11.82
N GLY A 157 5.50 0.10 -12.10
CA GLY A 157 6.66 -0.17 -11.27
C GLY A 157 7.96 -0.31 -12.05
N ARG A 158 9.05 0.12 -11.41
CA ARG A 158 10.41 -0.10 -11.91
C ARG A 158 10.89 -1.53 -11.69
N GLU A 159 10.31 -2.20 -10.70
CA GLU A 159 10.66 -3.56 -10.32
C GLU A 159 9.41 -4.32 -9.88
N VAL A 160 9.30 -5.56 -10.33
CA VAL A 160 8.14 -6.42 -10.08
C VAL A 160 8.67 -7.84 -9.79
N LEU A 161 8.60 -8.26 -8.53
CA LEU A 161 9.10 -9.57 -8.10
C LEU A 161 7.95 -10.53 -7.77
N HIS A 162 7.99 -11.72 -8.37
CA HIS A 162 7.15 -12.85 -7.98
C HIS A 162 7.79 -13.59 -6.81
N LEU A 163 7.10 -13.64 -5.68
CA LEU A 163 7.64 -14.13 -4.41
C LEU A 163 7.11 -15.50 -3.99
N GLY A 164 6.18 -16.06 -4.78
CA GLY A 164 5.60 -17.36 -4.47
C GLY A 164 4.07 -17.37 -4.51
N PRO A 165 3.41 -18.31 -3.83
CA PRO A 165 1.95 -18.45 -3.84
C PRO A 165 1.26 -17.24 -3.19
N SER A 166 -0.09 -17.18 -3.33
CA SER A 166 -0.91 -16.12 -2.74
C SER A 166 -0.63 -15.94 -1.25
N GLY A 167 -0.41 -14.70 -0.85
CA GLY A 167 0.00 -14.26 0.49
C GLY A 167 1.49 -14.00 0.64
N SER A 168 2.34 -14.39 -0.33
CA SER A 168 3.78 -14.15 -0.26
C SER A 168 4.12 -12.66 -0.39
N GLY A 169 3.44 -11.94 -1.27
CA GLY A 169 3.59 -10.48 -1.40
C GLY A 169 3.12 -9.74 -0.15
N ALA A 170 1.94 -10.08 0.36
CA ALA A 170 1.42 -9.51 1.60
C ALA A 170 2.35 -9.77 2.78
N LEU A 171 2.86 -10.99 2.94
CA LEU A 171 3.76 -11.33 4.04
C LEU A 171 5.04 -10.49 4.01
N ILE A 172 5.73 -10.42 2.87
CA ILE A 172 6.97 -9.63 2.79
C ILE A 172 6.70 -8.14 2.97
N LYS A 173 5.53 -7.65 2.52
CA LYS A 173 5.11 -6.27 2.77
C LYS A 173 4.92 -5.98 4.26
N LEU A 174 4.31 -6.89 5.01
CA LEU A 174 4.15 -6.76 6.46
C LEU A 174 5.50 -6.80 7.18
N ILE A 175 6.41 -7.69 6.77
CA ILE A 175 7.78 -7.74 7.30
C ILE A 175 8.50 -6.42 7.03
N ASN A 176 8.45 -5.90 5.80
CA ASN A 176 9.03 -4.60 5.46
C ASN A 176 8.49 -3.47 6.35
N ASN A 177 7.17 -3.39 6.52
CA ASN A 177 6.56 -2.32 7.28
C ASN A 177 6.79 -2.48 8.79
N PHE A 178 6.89 -3.71 9.31
CA PHE A 178 7.33 -3.97 10.67
C PHE A 178 8.73 -3.39 10.91
N VAL A 179 9.71 -3.69 10.05
CA VAL A 179 11.07 -3.18 10.18
C VAL A 179 11.09 -1.64 10.10
N CYS A 180 10.39 -1.06 9.11
CA CYS A 180 10.26 0.39 9.00
C CYS A 180 9.63 1.04 10.24
N GLY A 181 8.61 0.41 10.82
CA GLY A 181 7.94 0.94 12.01
C GLY A 181 8.83 0.90 13.25
N VAL A 182 9.57 -0.18 13.47
CA VAL A 182 10.53 -0.28 14.58
C VAL A 182 11.65 0.75 14.43
N GLU A 183 12.20 0.89 13.22
CA GLU A 183 13.23 1.89 12.93
C GLU A 183 12.71 3.31 13.21
N ALA A 184 11.49 3.63 12.78
CA ALA A 184 10.89 4.94 12.99
C ALA A 184 10.62 5.22 14.47
N ALA A 185 10.05 4.26 15.22
CA ALA A 185 9.78 4.43 16.64
C ALA A 185 11.08 4.67 17.44
N SER A 186 12.10 3.84 17.22
CA SER A 186 13.40 4.01 17.91
C SER A 186 14.07 5.33 17.56
N PHE A 187 13.92 5.80 16.31
CA PHE A 187 14.48 7.08 15.89
C PHE A 187 13.73 8.27 16.49
N ALA A 188 12.41 8.19 16.63
CA ALA A 188 11.62 9.22 17.32
C ALA A 188 12.02 9.35 18.79
N GLU A 189 12.25 8.24 19.50
CA GLU A 189 12.75 8.24 20.87
C GLU A 189 14.16 8.84 20.97
N ALA A 190 15.05 8.50 20.01
CA ALA A 190 16.38 9.10 19.95
C ALA A 190 16.33 10.63 19.78
N MET A 191 15.44 11.13 18.93
CA MET A 191 15.24 12.57 18.75
C MET A 191 14.62 13.23 19.98
N ALA A 192 13.71 12.56 20.68
CA ALA A 192 13.18 13.05 21.96
C ALA A 192 14.30 13.17 23.00
N LEU A 193 15.22 12.20 23.06
CA LEU A 193 16.37 12.23 23.95
C LEU A 193 17.33 13.39 23.59
N VAL A 194 17.61 13.61 22.30
CA VAL A 194 18.41 14.78 21.84
C VAL A 194 17.79 16.09 22.34
N ASN A 195 16.47 16.24 22.15
CA ASN A 195 15.78 17.44 22.56
C ASN A 195 15.80 17.67 24.09
N ALA A 196 15.74 16.60 24.89
CA ALA A 196 15.74 16.67 26.35
C ALA A 196 17.13 16.83 26.98
N SER A 197 18.22 16.48 26.25
CA SER A 197 19.59 16.41 26.80
C SER A 197 20.35 17.73 26.75
N GLY A 198 19.76 18.80 26.20
CA GLY A 198 20.48 20.08 26.01
C GLY A 198 21.56 20.03 24.93
N LEU A 199 21.61 18.98 24.12
CA LEU A 199 22.50 18.90 22.96
C LEU A 199 22.09 19.90 21.88
N ASP A 200 23.08 20.36 21.12
CA ASP A 200 22.84 21.15 19.93
C ASP A 200 22.08 20.30 18.91
N ARG A 201 20.82 20.66 18.65
CA ARG A 201 19.89 19.88 17.81
C ARG A 201 20.41 19.75 16.37
N GLU A 202 20.92 20.83 15.78
CA GLU A 202 21.41 20.83 14.40
C GLU A 202 22.63 19.95 14.23
N LYS A 203 23.60 20.04 15.16
CA LYS A 203 24.76 19.19 15.17
C LYS A 203 24.40 17.72 15.39
N SER A 204 23.45 17.43 16.28
CA SER A 204 22.95 16.08 16.54
C SER A 204 22.29 15.47 15.29
N ILE A 205 21.45 16.24 14.61
CA ILE A 205 20.84 15.83 13.32
C ILE A 205 21.91 15.57 12.28
N SER A 206 22.93 16.44 12.18
CA SER A 206 24.03 16.25 11.23
C SER A 206 24.82 14.98 11.52
N VAL A 207 25.13 14.68 12.78
CA VAL A 207 25.83 13.44 13.17
C VAL A 207 24.98 12.22 12.83
N LEU A 208 23.71 12.18 13.23
CA LEU A 208 22.81 11.05 12.99
C LEU A 208 22.57 10.83 11.49
N GLY A 209 22.39 11.92 10.73
CA GLY A 209 22.14 11.86 9.29
C GLY A 209 23.33 11.46 8.43
N ASN A 210 24.57 11.58 8.95
CA ASN A 210 25.79 11.21 8.25
C ASN A 210 26.47 9.95 8.83
N SER A 211 25.88 9.34 9.85
CA SER A 211 26.38 8.10 10.44
C SER A 211 25.93 6.86 9.65
N ALA A 212 26.48 5.70 10.01
CA ALA A 212 26.07 4.41 9.46
C ALA A 212 24.59 4.05 9.74
N LEU A 213 23.96 4.73 10.70
CA LEU A 213 22.54 4.57 11.03
C LEU A 213 21.61 5.23 10.00
N ALA A 214 22.13 6.12 9.15
CA ALA A 214 21.33 6.98 8.26
C ALA A 214 20.81 6.21 7.05
N SER A 215 19.86 5.30 7.28
CA SER A 215 19.07 4.71 6.21
C SER A 215 18.32 5.78 5.39
N PRO A 216 17.86 5.49 4.17
CA PRO A 216 16.99 6.39 3.42
C PRO A 216 15.73 6.81 4.21
N LEU A 217 15.21 5.93 5.06
CA LEU A 217 14.08 6.22 5.94
C LEU A 217 14.45 7.28 6.98
N ILE A 218 15.54 7.07 7.72
CA ILE A 218 16.04 8.03 8.73
C ILE A 218 16.32 9.40 8.11
N LYS A 219 16.96 9.46 6.94
CA LYS A 219 17.22 10.73 6.24
C LYS A 219 15.92 11.47 5.91
N ARG A 220 14.89 10.76 5.46
CA ARG A 220 13.58 11.35 5.21
C ARG A 220 12.94 11.85 6.51
N MET A 221 12.98 11.08 7.59
CA MET A 221 12.43 11.49 8.89
C MET A 221 13.17 12.74 9.43
N LEU A 222 14.48 12.79 9.33
CA LEU A 222 15.26 13.98 9.70
C LEU A 222 14.82 15.21 8.91
N THR A 223 14.54 15.08 7.62
CA THR A 223 14.03 16.16 6.80
C THR A 223 12.66 16.63 7.30
N SER A 224 11.70 15.73 7.46
CA SER A 224 10.35 16.06 7.95
C SER A 224 10.37 16.70 9.34
N MET A 225 11.14 16.15 10.26
CA MET A 225 11.30 16.68 11.62
C MET A 225 12.07 18.01 11.64
N GLY A 226 13.01 18.22 10.70
CA GLY A 226 13.78 19.46 10.57
C GLY A 226 12.94 20.61 10.03
N THR A 227 12.06 20.34 9.10
CA THR A 227 11.15 21.33 8.48
C THR A 227 9.79 21.43 9.17
N ASN A 228 9.50 20.55 10.12
CA ASN A 228 8.19 20.38 10.77
C ASN A 228 7.06 20.13 9.73
N ASP A 229 7.39 19.44 8.63
CA ASP A 229 6.44 19.07 7.58
C ASP A 229 6.08 17.58 7.70
N PHE A 230 4.90 17.32 8.20
CA PHE A 230 4.33 15.98 8.36
C PHE A 230 3.16 15.74 7.39
N THR A 231 3.18 16.39 6.23
CA THR A 231 2.26 16.10 5.13
C THR A 231 2.33 14.61 4.78
N PRO A 232 1.20 13.86 4.81
CA PRO A 232 1.25 12.43 4.77
C PRO A 232 1.66 11.89 3.39
N ASN A 233 2.80 11.22 3.35
CA ASN A 233 3.12 10.24 2.30
C ASN A 233 2.64 8.85 2.72
N PHE A 234 2.77 8.53 4.01
CA PHE A 234 2.25 7.33 4.63
C PHE A 234 1.65 7.67 6.00
N PRO A 235 0.31 7.71 6.13
CA PRO A 235 -0.36 8.07 7.37
C PRO A 235 0.03 7.19 8.56
N LEU A 236 0.28 7.80 9.71
CA LEU A 236 0.69 7.15 10.95
C LEU A 236 -0.27 6.03 11.37
N LYS A 237 -1.58 6.24 11.25
CA LYS A 237 -2.58 5.22 11.55
C LYS A 237 -2.46 3.96 10.66
N LEU A 238 -1.97 4.09 9.43
CA LEU A 238 -1.74 2.93 8.55
C LEU A 238 -0.48 2.17 8.94
N MET A 239 0.58 2.84 9.39
CA MET A 239 1.75 2.18 9.97
C MET A 239 1.37 1.42 11.24
N THR A 240 0.56 2.02 12.12
CA THR A 240 0.01 1.36 13.33
C THR A 240 -0.72 0.07 12.97
N LYS A 241 -1.59 0.11 11.98
CA LYS A 241 -2.31 -1.07 11.46
C LYS A 241 -1.33 -2.12 10.94
N ASP A 242 -0.36 -1.73 10.12
CA ASP A 242 0.56 -2.66 9.44
C ASP A 242 1.45 -3.41 10.45
N ILE A 243 1.93 -2.73 11.50
CA ILE A 243 2.66 -3.37 12.60
C ILE A 243 1.74 -4.38 13.32
N GLY A 244 0.47 -4.02 13.56
CA GLY A 244 -0.51 -4.92 14.14
C GLY A 244 -0.74 -6.19 13.31
N TYR A 245 -0.84 -6.05 11.99
CA TYR A 245 -0.96 -7.19 11.07
C TYR A 245 0.30 -8.06 11.09
N ALA A 246 1.49 -7.46 11.12
CA ALA A 246 2.74 -8.20 11.21
C ALA A 246 2.85 -9.01 12.50
N ILE A 247 2.45 -8.45 13.65
CA ILE A 247 2.41 -9.14 14.95
C ILE A 247 1.46 -10.34 14.88
N ASN A 248 0.25 -10.14 14.34
CA ASN A 248 -0.74 -11.21 14.23
C ASN A 248 -0.23 -12.36 13.34
N GLU A 249 0.36 -12.04 12.20
CA GLU A 249 0.90 -13.06 11.29
C GLU A 249 2.10 -13.79 11.90
N ALA A 250 3.00 -13.09 12.56
CA ALA A 250 4.13 -13.67 13.27
C ALA A 250 3.68 -14.64 14.39
N GLY A 251 2.64 -14.26 15.14
CA GLY A 251 2.02 -15.13 16.13
C GLY A 251 1.46 -16.42 15.52
N ARG A 252 0.84 -16.32 14.34
CA ARG A 252 0.29 -17.47 13.62
C ARG A 252 1.37 -18.49 13.21
N VAL A 253 2.60 -18.04 12.94
CA VAL A 253 3.73 -18.90 12.59
C VAL A 253 4.70 -19.17 13.75
N GLY A 254 4.34 -18.76 14.97
CA GLY A 254 5.11 -19.04 16.18
C GLY A 254 6.39 -18.20 16.34
N VAL A 255 6.51 -17.07 15.65
CA VAL A 255 7.68 -16.16 15.73
C VAL A 255 7.32 -14.92 16.56
N PRO A 256 7.85 -14.76 17.78
CA PRO A 256 7.57 -13.59 18.59
C PRO A 256 8.34 -12.35 18.07
N LEU A 257 7.63 -11.32 17.62
CA LEU A 257 8.21 -10.03 17.25
C LEU A 257 8.35 -9.13 18.49
N ARG A 258 9.39 -9.34 19.28
CA ARG A 258 9.57 -8.66 20.58
C ARG A 258 9.75 -7.15 20.47
N THR A 259 10.33 -6.64 19.40
CA THR A 259 10.50 -5.20 19.14
C THR A 259 9.26 -4.53 18.58
N ALA A 260 8.33 -5.30 17.98
CA ALA A 260 7.13 -4.77 17.37
C ALA A 260 6.12 -4.24 18.39
N LEU A 261 6.00 -4.89 19.56
CA LEU A 261 5.01 -4.50 20.58
C LEU A 261 5.31 -3.10 21.15
N PRO A 262 6.52 -2.78 21.63
CA PRO A 262 6.86 -1.42 22.07
C PRO A 262 6.71 -0.39 20.94
N ALA A 263 7.14 -0.72 19.72
CA ALA A 263 6.98 0.18 18.59
C ALA A 263 5.49 0.45 18.30
N LEU A 264 4.64 -0.57 18.34
CA LEU A 264 3.19 -0.41 18.17
C LEU A 264 2.60 0.51 19.23
N ASP A 265 3.06 0.42 20.49
CA ASP A 265 2.58 1.28 21.58
C ASP A 265 2.97 2.75 21.36
N VAL A 266 4.17 3.02 20.85
CA VAL A 266 4.59 4.38 20.44
C VAL A 266 3.62 4.93 19.38
N PHE A 267 3.32 4.17 18.34
CA PHE A 267 2.40 4.59 17.28
C PHE A 267 0.96 4.76 17.77
N LYS A 268 0.45 3.86 18.61
CA LYS A 268 -0.89 3.99 19.21
C LYS A 268 -1.02 5.27 20.03
N ASN A 269 -0.04 5.56 20.88
CA ASN A 269 -0.02 6.78 21.67
C ASN A 269 -0.04 8.05 20.77
N ALA A 270 0.65 8.02 19.64
CA ALA A 270 0.62 9.13 18.68
C ALA A 270 -0.76 9.27 18.00
N VAL A 271 -1.41 8.14 17.65
CA VAL A 271 -2.80 8.16 17.13
C VAL A 271 -3.77 8.76 18.15
N GLU A 272 -3.67 8.37 19.42
CA GLU A 272 -4.51 8.89 20.52
C GLU A 272 -4.32 10.39 20.74
N LYS A 273 -3.13 10.91 20.45
CA LYS A 273 -2.83 12.37 20.45
C LYS A 273 -3.32 13.09 19.20
N GLY A 274 -4.03 12.42 18.29
CA GLY A 274 -4.60 13.05 17.10
C GLY A 274 -3.66 13.13 15.89
N LEU A 275 -2.49 12.48 15.92
CA LEU A 275 -1.51 12.51 14.82
C LEU A 275 -1.76 11.46 13.72
N GLY A 276 -2.83 10.66 13.84
CA GLY A 276 -3.09 9.51 12.98
C GLY A 276 -3.16 9.79 11.48
N ASP A 277 -3.58 10.99 11.08
CA ASP A 277 -3.67 11.42 9.68
C ASP A 277 -2.41 12.12 9.15
N GLN A 278 -1.45 12.42 10.01
CA GLN A 278 -0.14 12.94 9.63
C GLN A 278 0.78 11.83 9.10
N ASP A 279 1.91 12.20 8.51
CA ASP A 279 2.94 11.22 8.13
C ASP A 279 3.45 10.49 9.37
N PHE A 280 3.83 9.23 9.22
CA PHE A 280 4.27 8.41 10.37
C PHE A 280 5.59 8.89 11.01
N SER A 281 6.22 9.89 10.44
CA SER A 281 7.38 10.60 11.01
C SER A 281 7.01 11.73 11.98
N ALA A 282 5.71 11.96 12.23
CA ALA A 282 5.19 13.01 13.11
C ALA A 282 5.42 12.73 14.59
#